data_967d6edad85d0794586d6fee7b21f7d8
#
_entry.id   967d6edad85d0794586d6fee7b21f7d8
#
_cell.length_a   1.000
_cell.length_b   1.000
_cell.length_c   1.000
_cell.angle_alpha   90.00
_cell.angle_beta   90.00
_cell.angle_gamma   90.00
#
_symmetry.space_group_name_H-M   'P 1'
#
loop_
_entity.id
_entity.type
_entity.pdbx_description
1 polymer ?
#
loop_
_entity_poly.entity_id
_entity_poly.type
_entity_poly.pdbx_seq_one_letter_code
_entity_poly.pdbx_strand_id
1 'polypeptide(L)'
;MIVGKLKYLYRYKGISKNIDTAINFIEEKGIDGLLALPKGKTEIDGKNVYVNRDTYIAKDKKDTFFENHENYMDLQVVLKGNEYFAYTDISNPDLKVTTEYNPEKDVTKYNGGDVDSVRDAQWFVLNEGFALVFTEDVHLGKCDYDGQTVEKCVFKIKIEK
;
A
#
# COMPACT_ATOMS: atom_id res chain seq x y z
N MET A 1 9.54 1.00 -5.96
CA MET A 1 8.73 1.65 -4.89
C MET A 1 9.26 3.04 -4.56
N ILE A 2 8.38 4.00 -4.19
CA ILE A 2 8.76 5.34 -3.73
C ILE A 2 8.17 5.55 -2.33
N VAL A 3 8.99 5.96 -1.36
CA VAL A 3 8.58 6.18 0.04
C VAL A 3 8.93 7.59 0.48
N GLY A 4 8.04 8.23 1.24
CA GLY A 4 8.29 9.57 1.73
C GLY A 4 7.24 10.08 2.71
N LYS A 5 7.47 11.29 3.21
CA LYS A 5 6.48 12.01 4.03
C LYS A 5 5.37 12.56 3.14
N LEU A 6 4.12 12.46 3.59
CA LEU A 6 2.94 12.81 2.82
C LEU A 6 3.00 14.24 2.25
N LYS A 7 3.54 15.19 2.99
CA LYS A 7 3.70 16.59 2.57
C LYS A 7 4.56 16.80 1.30
N TYR A 8 5.32 15.78 0.88
CA TYR A 8 6.15 15.84 -0.32
C TYR A 8 5.60 15.03 -1.49
N LEU A 9 4.43 14.39 -1.34
CA LEU A 9 3.82 13.53 -2.36
C LEU A 9 3.58 14.27 -3.67
N TYR A 10 3.25 15.55 -3.64
CA TYR A 10 3.03 16.40 -4.82
C TYR A 10 4.18 16.40 -5.83
N ARG A 11 5.42 16.10 -5.36
CA ARG A 11 6.62 16.06 -6.21
C ARG A 11 6.62 14.92 -7.23
N TYR A 12 5.74 13.94 -7.05
CA TYR A 12 5.63 12.76 -7.90
C TYR A 12 4.49 12.85 -8.92
N LYS A 13 3.93 14.04 -9.10
CA LYS A 13 3.04 14.33 -10.23
C LYS A 13 3.79 14.26 -11.55
N GLY A 14 3.09 13.80 -12.61
CA GLY A 14 3.64 13.65 -13.95
C GLY A 14 4.19 12.24 -14.25
N ILE A 15 4.11 11.29 -13.30
CA ILE A 15 4.47 9.88 -13.56
C ILE A 15 3.39 9.22 -14.43
N SER A 16 2.11 9.37 -14.07
CA SER A 16 0.98 8.97 -14.88
C SER A 16 -0.28 9.79 -14.51
N LYS A 17 -1.25 9.85 -15.44
CA LYS A 17 -2.52 10.55 -15.20
C LYS A 17 -3.26 10.00 -13.98
N ASN A 18 -3.27 8.67 -13.80
CA ASN A 18 -3.98 8.05 -12.69
C ASN A 18 -3.30 8.31 -11.34
N ILE A 19 -1.95 8.35 -11.31
CA ILE A 19 -1.20 8.79 -10.12
C ILE A 19 -1.53 10.25 -9.79
N ASP A 20 -1.54 11.13 -10.78
CA ASP A 20 -1.88 12.54 -10.60
C ASP A 20 -3.30 12.71 -10.05
N THR A 21 -4.25 11.90 -10.54
CA THR A 21 -5.63 11.89 -10.03
C THR A 21 -5.68 11.54 -8.53
N ALA A 22 -4.94 10.52 -8.10
CA ALA A 22 -4.86 10.15 -6.68
C ALA A 22 -4.19 11.25 -5.84
N ILE A 23 -3.08 11.83 -6.32
CA ILE A 23 -2.37 12.91 -5.62
C ILE A 23 -3.25 14.16 -5.49
N ASN A 24 -3.95 14.56 -6.56
CA ASN A 24 -4.85 15.72 -6.54
C ASN A 24 -6.00 15.51 -5.53
N PHE A 25 -6.56 14.31 -5.45
CA PHE A 25 -7.58 13.99 -4.47
C PHE A 25 -7.05 14.10 -3.03
N ILE A 26 -5.82 13.61 -2.77
CA ILE A 26 -5.17 13.72 -1.46
C ILE A 26 -4.94 15.20 -1.09
N GLU A 27 -4.46 16.02 -2.03
CA GLU A 27 -4.24 17.45 -1.79
C GLU A 27 -5.55 18.21 -1.52
N GLU A 28 -6.60 17.91 -2.29
CA GLU A 28 -7.93 18.52 -2.11
C GLU A 28 -8.54 18.18 -0.74
N LYS A 29 -8.47 16.90 -0.33
CA LYS A 29 -9.06 16.42 0.92
C LYS A 29 -8.24 16.82 2.14
N GLY A 30 -6.93 16.83 2.03
CA GLY A 30 -6.04 16.92 3.18
C GLY A 30 -6.20 15.74 4.14
N ILE A 31 -5.42 15.73 5.22
CA ILE A 31 -5.46 14.63 6.22
C ILE A 31 -6.85 14.50 6.85
N ASP A 32 -7.47 15.60 7.24
CA ASP A 32 -8.78 15.59 7.91
C ASP A 32 -9.90 15.08 6.97
N GLY A 33 -9.87 15.47 5.70
CA GLY A 33 -10.82 14.97 4.70
C GLY A 33 -10.62 13.48 4.40
N LEU A 34 -9.39 12.98 4.38
CA LEU A 34 -9.10 11.54 4.23
C LEU A 34 -9.57 10.75 5.45
N LEU A 35 -9.37 11.27 6.66
CA LEU A 35 -9.88 10.66 7.91
C LEU A 35 -11.41 10.64 7.96
N ALA A 36 -12.09 11.60 7.34
CA ALA A 36 -13.54 11.70 7.28
C ALA A 36 -14.18 10.78 6.23
N LEU A 37 -13.38 10.16 5.33
CA LEU A 37 -13.92 9.20 4.36
C LEU A 37 -14.59 8.02 5.08
N PRO A 38 -15.67 7.45 4.52
CA PRO A 38 -16.26 6.22 5.04
C PRO A 38 -15.24 5.08 5.00
N LYS A 39 -15.32 4.14 5.95
CA LYS A 39 -14.54 2.90 5.88
C LYS A 39 -14.91 2.11 4.62
N GLY A 40 -13.90 1.48 4.02
CA GLY A 40 -14.06 0.74 2.79
C GLY A 40 -13.79 1.58 1.55
N LYS A 41 -14.41 1.21 0.43
CA LYS A 41 -14.12 1.76 -0.89
C LYS A 41 -14.85 3.09 -1.14
N THR A 42 -14.09 4.08 -1.60
CA THR A 42 -14.60 5.33 -2.19
C THR A 42 -14.05 5.47 -3.61
N GLU A 43 -14.91 5.62 -4.60
CA GLU A 43 -14.50 5.85 -6.00
C GLU A 43 -14.07 7.32 -6.19
N ILE A 44 -12.97 7.51 -6.93
CA ILE A 44 -12.41 8.81 -7.29
C ILE A 44 -12.57 9.04 -8.80
N ASP A 45 -12.13 8.08 -9.60
CA ASP A 45 -12.31 8.03 -11.06
C ASP A 45 -12.73 6.60 -11.47
N GLY A 46 -13.93 6.21 -11.07
CA GLY A 46 -14.51 4.91 -11.38
C GLY A 46 -13.58 3.74 -11.02
N LYS A 47 -13.22 2.94 -12.04
CA LYS A 47 -12.28 1.81 -11.89
C LYS A 47 -10.81 2.23 -12.07
N ASN A 48 -10.53 3.45 -12.52
CA ASN A 48 -9.16 3.88 -12.76
C ASN A 48 -8.45 4.25 -11.45
N VAL A 49 -9.16 4.96 -10.56
CA VAL A 49 -8.63 5.35 -9.24
C VAL A 49 -9.73 5.26 -8.19
N TYR A 50 -9.47 4.53 -7.13
CA TYR A 50 -10.31 4.48 -5.95
C TYR A 50 -9.47 4.34 -4.69
N VAL A 51 -10.04 4.67 -3.53
CA VAL A 51 -9.38 4.57 -2.23
C VAL A 51 -10.14 3.62 -1.31
N ASN A 52 -9.41 2.77 -0.61
CA ASN A 52 -9.90 1.97 0.52
C ASN A 52 -9.40 2.62 1.81
N ARG A 53 -10.33 3.13 2.63
CA ARG A 53 -10.01 3.62 3.97
C ARG A 53 -10.23 2.52 5.00
N ASP A 54 -9.27 2.36 5.90
CA ASP A 54 -9.34 1.35 6.96
C ASP A 54 -8.80 1.89 8.29
N THR A 55 -9.25 1.27 9.37
CA THR A 55 -8.79 1.50 10.74
C THR A 55 -8.58 0.13 11.38
N TYR A 56 -7.38 -0.17 11.84
CA TYR A 56 -7.06 -1.49 12.37
C TYR A 56 -5.95 -1.42 13.42
N ILE A 57 -5.84 -2.47 14.21
CA ILE A 57 -4.63 -2.80 14.95
C ILE A 57 -3.82 -3.71 14.04
N ALA A 58 -2.55 -3.38 13.82
CA ALA A 58 -1.66 -4.15 12.95
C ALA A 58 -1.41 -5.55 13.53
N LYS A 59 -0.96 -6.46 12.69
CA LYS A 59 -0.83 -7.90 13.01
C LYS A 59 0.62 -8.25 13.33
N ASP A 60 0.81 -9.28 14.16
CA ASP A 60 2.12 -9.90 14.30
C ASP A 60 2.66 -10.36 12.94
N LYS A 61 3.99 -10.35 12.77
CA LYS A 61 4.65 -10.79 11.53
C LYS A 61 4.17 -12.17 11.06
N LYS A 62 3.99 -13.12 11.97
CA LYS A 62 3.51 -14.49 11.69
C LYS A 62 2.11 -14.54 11.06
N ASP A 63 1.31 -13.48 11.18
CA ASP A 63 -0.04 -13.36 10.64
C ASP A 63 -0.09 -12.47 9.39
N THR A 64 1.07 -12.09 8.85
CA THR A 64 1.23 -11.26 7.67
C THR A 64 1.75 -12.05 6.47
N PHE A 65 1.77 -11.41 5.32
CA PHE A 65 2.26 -11.96 4.06
C PHE A 65 2.73 -10.82 3.15
N PHE A 66 3.61 -11.15 2.23
CA PHE A 66 3.90 -10.28 1.09
C PHE A 66 2.84 -10.43 0.01
N GLU A 67 2.59 -9.36 -0.73
CA GLU A 67 1.64 -9.37 -1.86
C GLU A 67 2.11 -8.48 -3.00
N ASN A 68 1.67 -8.79 -4.23
CA ASN A 68 1.75 -7.89 -5.37
C ASN A 68 0.44 -7.89 -6.15
N HIS A 69 0.36 -6.93 -7.08
CA HIS A 69 -0.79 -6.69 -7.94
C HIS A 69 -0.35 -6.66 -9.40
N GLU A 70 -1.23 -7.06 -10.33
CA GLU A 70 -0.91 -7.07 -11.76
C GLU A 70 -1.50 -5.88 -12.53
N ASN A 71 -2.65 -5.35 -12.07
CA ASN A 71 -3.41 -4.33 -12.78
C ASN A 71 -3.44 -2.98 -12.07
N TYR A 72 -3.11 -2.95 -10.78
CA TYR A 72 -3.14 -1.74 -9.95
C TYR A 72 -1.82 -1.55 -9.22
N MET A 73 -1.36 -0.30 -9.19
CA MET A 73 -0.39 0.18 -8.21
C MET A 73 -1.12 0.55 -6.92
N ASP A 74 -0.42 0.46 -5.80
CA ASP A 74 -0.91 0.92 -4.50
C ASP A 74 -0.20 2.22 -4.10
N LEU A 75 -0.97 3.26 -3.80
CA LEU A 75 -0.46 4.39 -3.02
C LEU A 75 -0.99 4.24 -1.60
N GLN A 76 -0.15 3.72 -0.72
CA GLN A 76 -0.48 3.47 0.68
C GLN A 76 -0.12 4.69 1.52
N VAL A 77 -1.10 5.24 2.26
CA VAL A 77 -0.97 6.46 3.04
C VAL A 77 -1.36 6.17 4.49
N VAL A 78 -0.40 6.21 5.41
CA VAL A 78 -0.66 6.16 6.84
C VAL A 78 -0.94 7.56 7.34
N LEU A 79 -2.17 7.77 7.85
CA LEU A 79 -2.67 9.06 8.34
C LEU A 79 -2.40 9.25 9.83
N LYS A 80 -2.52 8.15 10.63
CA LYS A 80 -2.20 8.09 12.07
C LYS A 80 -1.68 6.71 12.44
N GLY A 81 -0.88 6.65 13.51
CA GLY A 81 -0.25 5.43 13.98
C GLY A 81 0.99 5.07 13.16
N ASN A 82 1.49 3.88 13.42
CA ASN A 82 2.72 3.35 12.82
C ASN A 82 2.50 1.91 12.38
N GLU A 83 3.08 1.53 11.26
CA GLU A 83 3.17 0.12 10.89
C GLU A 83 4.55 -0.21 10.32
N TYR A 84 5.01 -1.43 10.52
CA TYR A 84 6.10 -1.97 9.73
C TYR A 84 5.60 -2.21 8.31
N PHE A 85 6.38 -1.73 7.38
CA PHE A 85 6.19 -1.93 5.96
C PHE A 85 7.45 -2.55 5.38
N ALA A 86 7.27 -3.51 4.47
CA ALA A 86 8.40 -4.13 3.80
C ALA A 86 8.16 -4.25 2.32
N TYR A 87 9.24 -4.30 1.54
CA TYR A 87 9.17 -4.63 0.12
C TYR A 87 10.42 -5.35 -0.36
N THR A 88 10.24 -6.06 -1.47
CA THR A 88 11.31 -6.65 -2.26
C THR A 88 10.89 -6.66 -3.72
N ASP A 89 11.85 -6.86 -4.63
CA ASP A 89 11.57 -7.03 -6.07
C ASP A 89 10.92 -8.40 -6.33
N ILE A 90 10.01 -8.47 -7.32
CA ILE A 90 9.31 -9.71 -7.70
C ILE A 90 10.26 -10.82 -8.16
N SER A 91 11.48 -10.50 -8.59
CA SER A 91 12.52 -11.48 -8.96
C SER A 91 13.28 -12.07 -7.77
N ASN A 92 12.97 -11.65 -6.52
CA ASN A 92 13.62 -12.16 -5.34
C ASN A 92 13.41 -13.68 -5.21
N PRO A 93 14.50 -14.51 -5.18
CA PRO A 93 14.40 -15.97 -5.16
C PRO A 93 13.83 -16.54 -3.85
N ASP A 94 13.73 -15.75 -2.79
CA ASP A 94 13.16 -16.17 -1.51
C ASP A 94 11.62 -16.08 -1.50
N LEU A 95 11.00 -15.49 -2.54
CA LEU A 95 9.55 -15.41 -2.66
C LEU A 95 8.95 -16.79 -2.97
N LYS A 96 8.03 -17.22 -2.12
CA LYS A 96 7.28 -18.47 -2.27
C LYS A 96 5.79 -18.15 -2.32
N VAL A 97 5.15 -18.44 -3.44
CA VAL A 97 3.70 -18.25 -3.58
C VAL A 97 2.96 -19.11 -2.54
N THR A 98 2.16 -18.46 -1.71
CA THR A 98 1.28 -19.11 -0.72
C THR A 98 -0.20 -19.01 -1.10
N THR A 99 -0.53 -18.04 -1.98
CA THR A 99 -1.85 -17.95 -2.62
C THR A 99 -1.65 -17.47 -4.06
N GLU A 100 -2.09 -18.30 -5.00
CA GLU A 100 -2.04 -17.98 -6.43
C GLU A 100 -2.83 -16.71 -6.77
N TYR A 101 -2.50 -16.10 -7.91
CA TYR A 101 -3.14 -14.89 -8.37
C TYR A 101 -4.67 -14.99 -8.39
N ASN A 102 -5.31 -14.07 -7.71
CA ASN A 102 -6.76 -13.92 -7.70
C ASN A 102 -7.17 -12.70 -8.54
N PRO A 103 -7.77 -12.89 -9.74
CA PRO A 103 -8.11 -11.79 -10.63
C PRO A 103 -9.22 -10.87 -10.11
N GLU A 104 -10.09 -11.36 -9.20
CA GLU A 104 -11.15 -10.53 -8.60
C GLU A 104 -10.60 -9.52 -7.59
N LYS A 105 -9.52 -9.91 -6.88
CA LYS A 105 -8.85 -9.09 -5.88
C LYS A 105 -7.57 -8.45 -6.40
N ASP A 106 -7.12 -8.84 -7.59
CA ASP A 106 -5.86 -8.44 -8.20
C ASP A 106 -4.68 -8.65 -7.26
N VAL A 107 -4.51 -9.86 -6.71
CA VAL A 107 -3.48 -10.15 -5.70
C VAL A 107 -2.90 -11.54 -5.82
N THR A 108 -1.58 -11.63 -5.74
CA THR A 108 -0.80 -12.84 -5.42
C THR A 108 -0.21 -12.69 -4.03
N LYS A 109 -0.17 -13.74 -3.21
CA LYS A 109 0.43 -13.70 -1.87
C LYS A 109 1.64 -14.60 -1.77
N TYR A 110 2.64 -14.14 -0.99
CA TYR A 110 3.91 -14.82 -0.80
C TYR A 110 4.25 -14.93 0.69
N ASN A 111 4.95 -16.01 1.05
CA ASN A 111 5.57 -16.25 2.36
C ASN A 111 4.63 -15.96 3.55
N GLY A 112 3.34 -16.30 3.42
CA GLY A 112 2.36 -16.13 4.50
C GLY A 112 2.78 -16.91 5.74
N GLY A 113 2.90 -16.22 6.89
CA GLY A 113 3.36 -16.82 8.15
C GLY A 113 4.88 -17.00 8.28
N ASP A 114 5.66 -16.75 7.23
CA ASP A 114 7.12 -16.91 7.20
C ASP A 114 7.80 -15.74 6.46
N VAL A 115 7.37 -14.52 6.75
CA VAL A 115 7.84 -13.32 6.05
C VAL A 115 9.33 -13.02 6.31
N ASP A 116 9.89 -13.47 7.42
CA ASP A 116 11.32 -13.32 7.75
C ASP A 116 12.22 -14.19 6.87
N SER A 117 11.69 -15.18 6.14
CA SER A 117 12.44 -15.97 5.17
C SER A 117 12.83 -15.18 3.90
N VAL A 118 12.21 -14.03 3.64
CA VAL A 118 12.57 -13.11 2.54
C VAL A 118 13.72 -12.21 3.00
N ARG A 119 14.96 -12.70 2.88
CA ARG A 119 16.16 -12.13 3.53
C ARG A 119 16.53 -10.73 3.07
N ASP A 120 16.33 -10.43 1.77
CA ASP A 120 16.71 -9.14 1.17
C ASP A 120 15.55 -8.14 1.14
N ALA A 121 14.45 -8.42 1.87
CA ALA A 121 13.36 -7.47 1.98
C ALA A 121 13.81 -6.23 2.78
N GLN A 122 13.45 -5.05 2.26
CA GLN A 122 13.72 -3.78 2.92
C GLN A 122 12.57 -3.47 3.89
N TRP A 123 12.89 -3.34 5.18
CA TRP A 123 11.94 -3.05 6.24
C TRP A 123 12.06 -1.61 6.73
N PHE A 124 10.95 -0.93 6.93
CA PHE A 124 10.91 0.42 7.48
C PHE A 124 9.60 0.68 8.21
N VAL A 125 9.56 1.74 9.01
CA VAL A 125 8.33 2.19 9.67
C VAL A 125 7.64 3.22 8.78
N LEU A 126 6.41 2.94 8.40
CA LEU A 126 5.56 3.90 7.70
C LEU A 126 4.68 4.63 8.71
N ASN A 127 4.92 5.95 8.88
CA ASN A 127 4.17 6.82 9.76
C ASN A 127 3.97 8.20 9.13
N GLU A 128 2.76 8.73 9.15
CA GLU A 128 2.41 10.02 8.55
C GLU A 128 3.09 10.24 7.19
N GLY A 129 3.03 9.20 6.36
CA GLY A 129 3.78 9.11 5.12
C GLY A 129 3.07 8.27 4.07
N PHE A 130 3.76 8.06 2.95
CA PHE A 130 3.25 7.27 1.85
C PHE A 130 4.28 6.25 1.34
N ALA A 131 3.78 5.17 0.76
CA ALA A 131 4.49 4.24 -0.08
C ALA A 131 3.74 4.10 -1.40
N LEU A 132 4.34 4.53 -2.53
CA LEU A 132 3.84 4.26 -3.87
C LEU A 132 4.51 2.98 -4.37
N VAL A 133 3.71 1.95 -4.53
CA VAL A 133 4.11 0.57 -4.83
C VAL A 133 3.72 0.27 -6.26
N PHE A 134 4.69 -0.11 -7.09
CA PHE A 134 4.47 -0.52 -8.48
C PHE A 134 4.19 -2.02 -8.57
N THR A 135 3.81 -2.51 -9.73
CA THR A 135 3.41 -3.93 -9.91
C THR A 135 4.56 -4.92 -9.72
N GLU A 136 5.79 -4.50 -9.94
CA GLU A 136 7.02 -5.27 -9.67
C GLU A 136 7.48 -5.25 -8.21
N ASP A 137 6.89 -4.38 -7.38
CA ASP A 137 7.20 -4.30 -5.95
C ASP A 137 6.33 -5.28 -5.16
N VAL A 138 6.91 -6.36 -4.67
CA VAL A 138 6.25 -7.28 -3.73
C VAL A 138 6.37 -6.68 -2.34
N HIS A 139 5.23 -6.37 -1.71
CA HIS A 139 5.19 -5.57 -0.49
C HIS A 139 4.38 -6.23 0.62
N LEU A 140 4.62 -5.77 1.84
CA LEU A 140 3.92 -6.19 3.05
C LEU A 140 3.54 -4.94 3.85
N GLY A 141 2.28 -4.83 4.21
CA GLY A 141 1.75 -3.84 5.13
C GLY A 141 0.95 -4.49 6.25
N LYS A 142 0.31 -3.67 7.09
CA LYS A 142 -0.49 -4.11 8.26
C LYS A 142 0.31 -4.92 9.29
N CYS A 143 1.63 -4.80 9.29
CA CYS A 143 2.50 -5.46 10.26
C CYS A 143 2.69 -4.57 11.49
N ASP A 144 2.60 -5.17 12.68
CA ASP A 144 2.67 -4.45 13.93
C ASP A 144 4.05 -3.84 14.20
N TYR A 145 4.04 -2.61 14.71
CA TYR A 145 5.24 -1.91 15.16
C TYR A 145 5.20 -1.61 16.67
N ASP A 146 4.08 -1.13 17.17
CA ASP A 146 3.97 -0.62 18.55
C ASP A 146 2.60 -0.88 19.21
N GLY A 147 1.76 -1.74 18.61
CA GLY A 147 0.44 -2.10 19.13
C GLY A 147 -0.63 -1.01 19.00
N GLN A 148 -0.31 0.09 18.31
CA GLN A 148 -1.25 1.20 18.17
C GLN A 148 -2.25 0.96 17.03
N THR A 149 -3.37 1.68 17.12
CA THR A 149 -4.34 1.74 16.02
C THR A 149 -3.77 2.53 14.85
N VAL A 150 -3.86 1.97 13.66
CA VAL A 150 -3.45 2.58 12.39
C VAL A 150 -4.67 3.08 11.62
N GLU A 151 -4.65 4.36 11.20
CA GLU A 151 -5.59 4.94 10.25
C GLU A 151 -4.91 5.04 8.88
N LYS A 152 -5.45 4.37 7.88
CA LYS A 152 -4.78 4.21 6.58
C LYS A 152 -5.73 4.37 5.42
N CYS A 153 -5.23 4.97 4.34
CA CYS A 153 -5.84 4.96 3.02
C CYS A 153 -4.93 4.19 2.06
N VAL A 154 -5.50 3.28 1.29
CA VAL A 154 -4.83 2.60 0.18
C VAL A 154 -5.52 3.00 -1.11
N PHE A 155 -4.87 3.81 -1.93
CA PHE A 155 -5.35 4.19 -3.25
C PHE A 155 -4.94 3.11 -4.23
N LYS A 156 -5.93 2.51 -4.88
CA LYS A 156 -5.74 1.59 -6.01
C LYS A 156 -5.73 2.39 -7.30
N ILE A 157 -4.60 2.36 -7.97
CA ILE A 157 -4.30 3.19 -9.14
C ILE A 157 -4.06 2.25 -10.32
N LYS A 158 -5.01 2.21 -11.26
CA LYS A 158 -4.90 1.34 -12.43
C LYS A 158 -3.70 1.71 -13.28
N ILE A 159 -2.89 0.73 -13.68
CA ILE A 159 -1.78 0.95 -14.61
C ILE A 159 -2.33 1.39 -15.98
N GLU A 160 -1.69 2.36 -16.60
CA GLU A 160 -1.95 2.77 -17.98
C GLU A 160 -1.11 1.87 -18.89
N LYS A 161 -1.78 1.14 -19.78
CA LYS A 161 -1.13 0.28 -20.78
C LYS A 161 -0.94 1.04 -22.08
#